data_82ab5392a67d61abed11ad43956fc2ae
#
_entry.id   82ab5392a67d61abed11ad43956fc2ae
#
_cell.length_a   1.000
_cell.length_b   1.000
_cell.length_c   1.000
_cell.angle_alpha   90.00
_cell.angle_beta   90.00
_cell.angle_gamma   90.00
#
_symmetry.space_group_name_H-M   'P 1'
#
loop_
_entity.id
_entity.type
_entity.pdbx_description
1 polymer ?
#
loop_
_entity_poly.entity_id
_entity_poly.type
_entity_poly.pdbx_seq_one_letter_code
_entity_poly.pdbx_strand_id
1 'polypeptide(L)'
;DNTDRNRTSPFAFTGNKFEFRAVGSKANCAKAMMILNSIVAKQLREFKKEVDTLISKKSLKKDEAIFNILREYIKGSKRIRFEGDGYSDAWEKEAARRGLSNNKTTPTALKAMVSKKAMTLFEELNVMNKIEVHARHEIELDEYTLKVQIESRVLGDIARNHVIPTAIKYQNTLIDNVKGLKDIFGNDFKKLASEQMDLIEQISNHIAEINSKIDAMIEARKKANTLDNAQL
;
A
#
# COMPACT_ATOMS: atom_id res chain seq x y z
N ASP A 1 -31.11 0.91 1.15
CA ASP A 1 -29.79 0.56 1.62
C ASP A 1 -29.01 1.82 1.97
N ASN A 2 -28.75 2.06 3.24
CA ASN A 2 -28.08 3.26 3.77
C ASN A 2 -26.56 3.10 3.86
N THR A 3 -25.97 2.23 3.04
CA THR A 3 -24.52 1.99 3.07
C THR A 3 -23.75 3.19 2.51
N ASP A 4 -22.82 3.73 3.28
CA ASP A 4 -21.91 4.77 2.82
C ASP A 4 -20.98 4.19 1.74
N ARG A 5 -21.16 4.61 0.50
CA ARG A 5 -20.39 4.18 -0.67
C ARG A 5 -18.90 4.49 -0.56
N ASN A 6 -18.52 5.48 0.24
CA ASN A 6 -17.14 5.95 0.34
C ASN A 6 -16.30 5.16 1.34
N ARG A 7 -16.92 4.40 2.24
CA ARG A 7 -16.25 3.68 3.33
C ARG A 7 -16.56 2.19 3.37
N THR A 8 -17.14 1.65 2.31
CA THR A 8 -17.43 0.23 2.18
C THR A 8 -16.19 -0.55 1.80
N SER A 9 -16.29 -1.88 1.81
CA SER A 9 -15.27 -2.84 1.40
C SER A 9 -14.52 -2.39 0.14
N PRO A 10 -13.21 -2.68 0.01
CA PRO A 10 -12.47 -2.51 -1.23
C PRO A 10 -13.02 -3.35 -2.40
N PHE A 11 -13.93 -4.29 -2.13
CA PHE A 11 -14.67 -5.06 -3.12
C PHE A 11 -16.17 -4.98 -2.78
N ALA A 12 -16.76 -3.83 -3.10
CA ALA A 12 -18.13 -3.48 -2.73
C ALA A 12 -19.16 -3.93 -3.77
N PHE A 13 -20.30 -4.47 -3.32
CA PHE A 13 -21.46 -4.69 -4.17
C PHE A 13 -22.30 -3.42 -4.26
N THR A 14 -22.60 -2.94 -5.46
CA THR A 14 -23.29 -1.66 -5.68
C THR A 14 -24.65 -1.84 -6.39
N GLY A 15 -25.34 -2.95 -6.09
CA GLY A 15 -26.68 -3.26 -6.55
C GLY A 15 -26.74 -4.22 -7.74
N ASN A 16 -25.92 -4.04 -8.76
CA ASN A 16 -25.88 -4.91 -9.95
C ASN A 16 -24.45 -5.31 -10.38
N LYS A 17 -23.43 -4.82 -9.68
CA LYS A 17 -22.02 -5.09 -9.95
C LYS A 17 -21.18 -5.02 -8.69
N PHE A 18 -19.97 -5.54 -8.78
CA PHE A 18 -18.93 -5.32 -7.79
C PHE A 18 -17.98 -4.22 -8.27
N GLU A 19 -17.58 -3.35 -7.36
CA GLU A 19 -16.60 -2.30 -7.61
C GLU A 19 -15.33 -2.61 -6.82
N PHE A 20 -14.19 -2.64 -7.52
CA PHE A 20 -12.88 -2.66 -6.87
C PHE A 20 -12.47 -1.24 -6.51
N ARG A 21 -12.13 -1.02 -5.26
CA ARG A 21 -11.73 0.28 -4.71
C ARG A 21 -10.40 0.12 -3.99
N ALA A 22 -9.36 0.70 -4.56
CA ALA A 22 -8.04 0.73 -3.95
C ALA A 22 -7.29 1.99 -4.38
N VAL A 23 -6.39 2.45 -3.53
CA VAL A 23 -5.49 3.55 -3.85
C VAL A 23 -4.37 3.02 -4.74
N GLY A 24 -4.11 3.70 -5.85
CA GLY A 24 -3.10 3.26 -6.80
C GLY A 24 -3.09 4.11 -8.07
N SER A 25 -2.83 5.41 -7.97
CA SER A 25 -2.93 6.37 -9.07
C SER A 25 -2.14 6.02 -10.32
N LYS A 26 -1.05 5.25 -10.20
CA LYS A 26 -0.21 4.76 -11.31
C LYS A 26 -0.25 3.24 -11.47
N ALA A 27 -1.02 2.53 -10.64
CA ALA A 27 -1.09 1.08 -10.71
C ALA A 27 -2.15 0.62 -11.71
N ASN A 28 -1.84 -0.44 -12.47
CA ASN A 28 -2.81 -1.10 -13.32
C ASN A 28 -3.73 -1.99 -12.47
N CYS A 29 -5.05 -1.86 -12.65
CA CYS A 29 -6.03 -2.65 -11.92
C CYS A 29 -6.19 -4.10 -12.43
N ALA A 30 -5.61 -4.45 -13.56
CA ALA A 30 -5.83 -5.75 -14.23
C ALA A 30 -5.50 -6.94 -13.32
N LYS A 31 -4.39 -6.89 -12.59
CA LYS A 31 -4.00 -7.96 -11.66
C LYS A 31 -5.02 -8.16 -10.54
N ALA A 32 -5.42 -7.07 -9.88
CA ALA A 32 -6.42 -7.12 -8.82
C ALA A 32 -7.77 -7.67 -9.35
N MET A 33 -8.18 -7.23 -10.54
CA MET A 33 -9.38 -7.71 -11.20
C MET A 33 -9.29 -9.20 -11.56
N MET A 34 -8.16 -9.66 -12.06
CA MET A 34 -7.93 -11.08 -12.36
C MET A 34 -8.06 -11.95 -11.10
N ILE A 35 -7.43 -11.53 -10.01
CA ILE A 35 -7.49 -12.26 -8.73
C ILE A 35 -8.92 -12.30 -8.18
N LEU A 36 -9.61 -11.16 -8.15
CA LEU A 36 -10.98 -11.08 -7.66
C LEU A 36 -11.94 -11.92 -8.51
N ASN A 37 -11.84 -11.84 -9.84
CA ASN A 37 -12.64 -12.67 -10.74
C ASN A 37 -12.37 -14.16 -10.51
N SER A 38 -11.13 -14.56 -10.30
CA SER A 38 -10.76 -15.95 -10.01
C SER A 38 -11.37 -16.44 -8.67
N ILE A 39 -11.32 -15.61 -7.63
CA ILE A 39 -11.94 -15.92 -6.33
C ILE A 39 -13.45 -16.11 -6.47
N VAL A 40 -14.11 -15.19 -7.17
CA VAL A 40 -15.57 -15.26 -7.40
C VAL A 40 -15.92 -16.47 -8.25
N ALA A 41 -15.17 -16.74 -9.33
CA ALA A 41 -15.40 -17.89 -10.19
C ALA A 41 -15.31 -19.22 -9.43
N LYS A 42 -14.28 -19.36 -8.57
CA LYS A 42 -14.15 -20.54 -7.69
C LYS A 42 -15.34 -20.67 -6.76
N GLN A 43 -15.72 -19.59 -6.09
CA GLN A 43 -16.84 -19.59 -5.15
C GLN A 43 -18.17 -19.98 -5.84
N LEU A 44 -18.41 -19.48 -7.04
CA LEU A 44 -19.60 -19.85 -7.83
C LEU A 44 -19.59 -21.32 -8.27
N ARG A 45 -18.43 -21.86 -8.64
CA ARG A 45 -18.28 -23.30 -8.95
C ARG A 45 -18.59 -24.18 -7.74
N GLU A 46 -18.07 -23.82 -6.56
CA GLU A 46 -18.32 -24.54 -5.31
C GLU A 46 -19.80 -24.46 -4.94
N PHE A 47 -20.37 -23.26 -4.97
CA PHE A 47 -21.81 -23.05 -4.72
C PHE A 47 -22.69 -23.91 -5.63
N LYS A 48 -22.43 -23.88 -6.95
CA LYS A 48 -23.18 -24.71 -7.90
C LYS A 48 -23.08 -26.19 -7.54
N LYS A 49 -21.86 -26.69 -7.27
CA LYS A 49 -21.62 -28.10 -6.92
C LYS A 49 -22.41 -28.51 -5.66
N GLU A 50 -22.44 -27.65 -4.65
CA GLU A 50 -23.16 -27.91 -3.40
C GLU A 50 -24.68 -27.92 -3.62
N VAL A 51 -25.22 -26.96 -4.40
CA VAL A 51 -26.64 -26.94 -4.78
C VAL A 51 -27.03 -28.18 -5.55
N ASP A 52 -26.25 -28.54 -6.60
CA ASP A 52 -26.51 -29.74 -7.41
C ASP A 52 -26.48 -31.02 -6.56
N THR A 53 -25.59 -31.07 -5.55
CA THR A 53 -25.49 -32.18 -4.61
C THR A 53 -26.72 -32.28 -3.71
N LEU A 54 -27.29 -31.18 -3.25
CA LEU A 54 -28.54 -31.20 -2.45
C LEU A 54 -29.73 -31.64 -3.29
N ILE A 55 -29.81 -31.18 -4.53
CA ILE A 55 -30.87 -31.59 -5.45
C ILE A 55 -30.81 -33.10 -5.71
N SER A 56 -29.61 -33.62 -6.07
CA SER A 56 -29.46 -35.02 -6.43
C SER A 56 -29.55 -35.99 -5.27
N LYS A 57 -28.96 -35.66 -4.10
CA LYS A 57 -28.91 -36.56 -2.94
C LYS A 57 -30.13 -36.47 -2.02
N LYS A 58 -30.73 -35.29 -1.91
CA LYS A 58 -31.86 -35.03 -0.95
C LYS A 58 -33.19 -34.74 -1.66
N SER A 59 -33.20 -34.81 -2.99
CA SER A 59 -34.39 -34.53 -3.81
C SER A 59 -35.08 -33.19 -3.50
N LEU A 60 -34.28 -32.20 -3.08
CA LEU A 60 -34.78 -30.86 -2.77
C LEU A 60 -35.12 -30.09 -4.06
N LYS A 61 -36.13 -29.23 -3.98
CA LYS A 61 -36.40 -28.27 -5.05
C LYS A 61 -35.21 -27.30 -5.19
N LYS A 62 -34.95 -26.80 -6.41
CA LYS A 62 -33.82 -25.95 -6.71
C LYS A 62 -33.73 -24.72 -5.80
N ASP A 63 -34.85 -24.01 -5.60
CA ASP A 63 -34.85 -22.79 -4.79
C ASP A 63 -34.60 -23.08 -3.30
N GLU A 64 -35.11 -24.21 -2.79
CA GLU A 64 -34.86 -24.66 -1.44
C GLU A 64 -33.38 -25.03 -1.22
N ALA A 65 -32.80 -25.75 -2.18
CA ALA A 65 -31.36 -26.07 -2.15
C ALA A 65 -30.49 -24.81 -2.16
N ILE A 66 -30.79 -23.85 -3.04
CA ILE A 66 -30.12 -22.54 -3.10
C ILE A 66 -30.23 -21.81 -1.76
N PHE A 67 -31.43 -21.70 -1.21
CA PHE A 67 -31.65 -21.00 0.05
C PHE A 67 -30.86 -21.63 1.20
N ASN A 68 -30.82 -22.94 1.27
CA ASN A 68 -30.10 -23.66 2.33
C ASN A 68 -28.58 -23.38 2.25
N ILE A 69 -27.97 -23.43 1.04
CA ILE A 69 -26.55 -23.14 0.86
C ILE A 69 -26.24 -21.67 1.15
N LEU A 70 -27.05 -20.72 0.66
CA LEU A 70 -26.88 -19.30 0.97
C LEU A 70 -26.92 -19.02 2.48
N ARG A 71 -27.83 -19.67 3.19
CA ARG A 71 -27.93 -19.53 4.65
C ARG A 71 -26.66 -20.00 5.36
N GLU A 72 -26.09 -21.12 4.94
CA GLU A 72 -24.82 -21.61 5.51
C GLU A 72 -23.63 -20.69 5.16
N TYR A 73 -23.56 -20.16 3.95
CA TYR A 73 -22.54 -19.18 3.57
C TYR A 73 -22.63 -17.88 4.37
N ILE A 74 -23.84 -17.37 4.57
CA ILE A 74 -24.07 -16.17 5.41
C ILE A 74 -23.59 -16.42 6.85
N LYS A 75 -23.91 -17.57 7.43
CA LYS A 75 -23.45 -17.94 8.78
C LYS A 75 -21.92 -18.07 8.84
N GLY A 76 -21.34 -18.79 7.89
CA GLY A 76 -19.88 -19.02 7.82
C GLY A 76 -19.07 -17.74 7.63
N SER A 77 -19.60 -16.76 6.87
CA SER A 77 -18.93 -15.49 6.63
C SER A 77 -19.09 -14.46 7.76
N LYS A 78 -19.88 -14.75 8.79
CA LYS A 78 -20.18 -13.78 9.87
C LYS A 78 -18.91 -13.28 10.57
N ARG A 79 -17.92 -14.15 10.78
CA ARG A 79 -16.66 -13.81 11.48
C ARG A 79 -15.75 -12.84 10.73
N ILE A 80 -15.90 -12.70 9.41
CA ILE A 80 -15.06 -11.81 8.59
C ILE A 80 -15.76 -10.49 8.27
N ARG A 81 -17.05 -10.36 8.58
CA ARG A 81 -17.79 -9.11 8.40
C ARG A 81 -17.43 -8.14 9.52
N PHE A 82 -17.22 -6.90 9.14
CA PHE A 82 -16.92 -5.81 10.06
C PHE A 82 -17.80 -4.60 9.72
N GLU A 83 -18.40 -4.02 10.76
CA GLU A 83 -19.15 -2.76 10.68
C GLU A 83 -18.47 -1.80 11.65
N GLY A 84 -17.88 -0.71 11.14
CA GLY A 84 -17.15 0.26 11.92
C GLY A 84 -16.09 0.98 11.12
N ASP A 85 -15.24 1.76 11.81
CA ASP A 85 -14.12 2.47 11.19
C ASP A 85 -12.96 1.51 10.87
N GLY A 86 -12.81 1.18 9.58
CA GLY A 86 -11.74 0.33 9.07
C GLY A 86 -10.35 0.98 9.05
N TYR A 87 -10.22 2.25 9.43
CA TYR A 87 -8.94 2.97 9.52
C TYR A 87 -8.41 3.07 10.93
N SER A 88 -9.15 2.62 11.93
CA SER A 88 -8.76 2.72 13.34
C SER A 88 -7.76 1.65 13.76
N ASP A 89 -6.88 1.98 14.72
CA ASP A 89 -5.98 1.01 15.36
C ASP A 89 -6.74 -0.14 16.04
N ALA A 90 -7.97 0.12 16.51
CA ALA A 90 -8.86 -0.90 17.06
C ALA A 90 -9.22 -1.96 16.02
N TRP A 91 -9.44 -1.55 14.76
CA TRP A 91 -9.68 -2.48 13.66
C TRP A 91 -8.44 -3.34 13.36
N GLU A 92 -7.25 -2.78 13.33
CA GLU A 92 -6.01 -3.56 13.10
C GLU A 92 -5.87 -4.70 14.12
N LYS A 93 -6.11 -4.41 15.41
CA LYS A 93 -6.07 -5.40 16.49
C LYS A 93 -7.16 -6.46 16.34
N GLU A 94 -8.37 -6.05 16.02
CA GLU A 94 -9.50 -6.95 15.79
C GLU A 94 -9.30 -7.82 14.55
N ALA A 95 -8.77 -7.28 13.47
CA ALA A 95 -8.44 -8.00 12.24
C ALA A 95 -7.40 -9.10 12.51
N ALA A 96 -6.34 -8.78 13.27
CA ALA A 96 -5.33 -9.75 13.70
C ALA A 96 -5.97 -10.87 14.56
N ARG A 97 -6.85 -10.52 15.51
CA ARG A 97 -7.58 -11.50 16.33
C ARG A 97 -8.44 -12.44 15.48
N ARG A 98 -8.98 -11.95 14.36
CA ARG A 98 -9.78 -12.76 13.41
C ARG A 98 -8.92 -13.56 12.43
N GLY A 99 -7.59 -13.45 12.48
CA GLY A 99 -6.66 -14.12 11.58
C GLY A 99 -6.60 -13.50 10.18
N LEU A 100 -6.93 -12.22 10.04
CA LEU A 100 -6.78 -11.48 8.80
C LEU A 100 -5.35 -10.95 8.67
N SER A 101 -4.79 -11.04 7.47
CA SER A 101 -3.44 -10.54 7.19
C SER A 101 -3.42 -9.01 7.10
N ASN A 102 -2.35 -8.40 7.63
CA ASN A 102 -2.06 -6.99 7.48
C ASN A 102 -0.60 -6.81 7.01
N ASN A 103 -0.38 -6.91 5.72
CA ASN A 103 0.95 -6.82 5.11
C ASN A 103 1.31 -5.36 4.89
N LYS A 104 2.23 -4.84 5.70
CA LYS A 104 2.62 -3.41 5.67
C LYS A 104 3.59 -3.05 4.54
N THR A 105 4.24 -4.02 3.90
CA THR A 105 5.20 -3.80 2.82
C THR A 105 4.81 -4.55 1.56
N THR A 106 5.16 -3.99 0.40
CA THR A 106 4.88 -4.61 -0.90
C THR A 106 5.52 -6.00 -1.05
N PRO A 107 6.80 -6.24 -0.72
CA PRO A 107 7.37 -7.58 -0.84
C PRO A 107 6.65 -8.61 0.02
N THR A 108 6.25 -8.25 1.24
CA THR A 108 5.48 -9.14 2.12
C THR A 108 4.09 -9.44 1.53
N ALA A 109 3.44 -8.45 0.96
CA ALA A 109 2.12 -8.62 0.33
C ALA A 109 2.21 -9.52 -0.92
N LEU A 110 3.26 -9.38 -1.73
CA LEU A 110 3.48 -10.19 -2.93
C LEU A 110 3.67 -11.68 -2.61
N LYS A 111 4.20 -12.04 -1.44
CA LYS A 111 4.31 -13.45 -1.00
C LYS A 111 2.96 -14.18 -0.99
N ALA A 112 1.86 -13.47 -0.82
CA ALA A 112 0.53 -14.06 -0.87
C ALA A 112 0.21 -14.68 -2.23
N MET A 113 0.78 -14.15 -3.33
CA MET A 113 0.57 -14.65 -4.68
C MET A 113 1.16 -16.05 -4.91
N VAL A 114 2.31 -16.33 -4.31
CA VAL A 114 2.98 -17.65 -4.39
C VAL A 114 2.60 -18.59 -3.25
N SER A 115 1.58 -18.24 -2.46
CA SER A 115 1.05 -19.16 -1.45
C SER A 115 0.42 -20.39 -2.11
N LYS A 116 0.48 -21.53 -1.43
CA LYS A 116 -0.17 -22.77 -1.91
C LYS A 116 -1.64 -22.54 -2.29
N LYS A 117 -2.36 -21.73 -1.49
CA LYS A 117 -3.77 -21.43 -1.72
C LYS A 117 -3.99 -20.65 -3.03
N ALA A 118 -3.17 -19.64 -3.30
CA ALA A 118 -3.27 -18.85 -4.53
C ALA A 118 -2.88 -19.68 -5.77
N MET A 119 -1.77 -20.41 -5.70
CA MET A 119 -1.34 -21.29 -6.81
C MET A 119 -2.40 -22.34 -7.14
N THR A 120 -2.99 -23.00 -6.13
CA THR A 120 -4.08 -23.96 -6.34
C THR A 120 -5.30 -23.29 -6.99
N LEU A 121 -5.66 -22.07 -6.58
CA LEU A 121 -6.77 -21.33 -7.17
C LEU A 121 -6.58 -21.10 -8.68
N PHE A 122 -5.40 -20.62 -9.07
CA PHE A 122 -5.11 -20.33 -10.49
C PHE A 122 -5.02 -21.59 -11.34
N GLU A 123 -4.42 -22.66 -10.82
CA GLU A 123 -4.29 -23.95 -11.51
C GLU A 123 -5.65 -24.63 -11.72
N GLU A 124 -6.51 -24.69 -10.69
CA GLU A 124 -7.86 -25.27 -10.77
C GLU A 124 -8.79 -24.55 -11.76
N LEU A 125 -8.56 -23.26 -11.96
CA LEU A 125 -9.35 -22.44 -12.88
C LEU A 125 -8.71 -22.32 -14.28
N ASN A 126 -7.55 -22.92 -14.51
CA ASN A 126 -6.76 -22.79 -15.74
C ASN A 126 -6.43 -21.32 -16.09
N VAL A 127 -6.19 -20.48 -15.08
CA VAL A 127 -5.81 -19.07 -15.24
C VAL A 127 -4.30 -18.94 -15.42
N MET A 128 -3.53 -19.61 -14.56
CA MET A 128 -2.07 -19.67 -14.62
C MET A 128 -1.58 -21.00 -14.03
N ASN A 129 -0.50 -21.53 -14.58
CA ASN A 129 0.24 -22.62 -13.96
C ASN A 129 1.25 -22.08 -12.91
N LYS A 130 1.89 -22.99 -12.16
CA LYS A 130 2.83 -22.62 -11.09
C LYS A 130 4.02 -21.81 -11.58
N ILE A 131 4.55 -22.17 -12.76
CA ILE A 131 5.71 -21.46 -13.35
C ILE A 131 5.34 -20.04 -13.69
N GLU A 132 4.17 -19.82 -14.30
CA GLU A 132 3.66 -18.49 -14.63
C GLU A 132 3.42 -17.63 -13.38
N VAL A 133 2.89 -18.22 -12.29
CA VAL A 133 2.70 -17.51 -11.02
C VAL A 133 4.04 -17.08 -10.43
N HIS A 134 5.05 -17.96 -10.42
CA HIS A 134 6.38 -17.61 -9.93
C HIS A 134 7.05 -16.55 -10.81
N ALA A 135 7.00 -16.69 -12.13
CA ALA A 135 7.56 -15.69 -13.04
C ALA A 135 6.94 -14.30 -12.84
N ARG A 136 5.62 -14.22 -12.66
CA ARG A 136 4.95 -12.94 -12.37
C ARG A 136 5.34 -12.37 -11.02
N HIS A 137 5.51 -13.21 -10.01
CA HIS A 137 5.95 -12.77 -8.69
C HIS A 137 7.35 -12.16 -8.74
N GLU A 138 8.30 -12.80 -9.46
CA GLU A 138 9.65 -12.26 -9.67
C GLU A 138 9.61 -10.91 -10.40
N ILE A 139 8.88 -10.82 -11.51
CA ILE A 139 8.71 -9.57 -12.27
C ILE A 139 8.20 -8.43 -11.38
N GLU A 140 7.27 -8.71 -10.48
CA GLU A 140 6.70 -7.68 -9.59
C GLU A 140 7.64 -7.23 -8.49
N LEU A 141 8.49 -8.13 -8.00
CA LEU A 141 9.57 -7.77 -7.08
C LEU A 141 10.62 -6.91 -7.78
N ASP A 142 10.98 -7.26 -9.02
CA ASP A 142 11.90 -6.46 -9.84
C ASP A 142 11.34 -5.06 -10.13
N GLU A 143 10.07 -4.97 -10.52
CA GLU A 143 9.40 -3.68 -10.72
C GLU A 143 9.37 -2.82 -9.45
N TYR A 144 9.09 -3.42 -8.31
CA TYR A 144 9.09 -2.72 -7.02
C TYR A 144 10.49 -2.20 -6.70
N THR A 145 11.50 -3.05 -6.81
CA THR A 145 12.90 -2.69 -6.57
C THR A 145 13.35 -1.56 -7.50
N LEU A 146 13.04 -1.67 -8.80
CA LEU A 146 13.37 -0.64 -9.78
C LEU A 146 12.70 0.71 -9.45
N LYS A 147 11.43 0.71 -9.07
CA LYS A 147 10.72 1.93 -8.65
C LYS A 147 11.38 2.60 -7.45
N VAL A 148 11.67 1.84 -6.40
CA VAL A 148 12.34 2.37 -5.21
C VAL A 148 13.73 2.94 -5.54
N GLN A 149 14.47 2.27 -6.42
CA GLN A 149 15.77 2.76 -6.89
C GLN A 149 15.67 4.08 -7.67
N ILE A 150 14.70 4.20 -8.57
CA ILE A 150 14.45 5.43 -9.33
C ILE A 150 14.03 6.56 -8.38
N GLU A 151 13.09 6.31 -7.50
CA GLU A 151 12.59 7.29 -6.53
C GLU A 151 13.71 7.80 -5.61
N SER A 152 14.55 6.90 -5.11
CA SER A 152 15.69 7.29 -4.26
C SER A 152 16.73 8.12 -5.01
N ARG A 153 17.01 7.82 -6.28
CA ARG A 153 17.93 8.62 -7.11
C ARG A 153 17.37 10.01 -7.37
N VAL A 154 16.12 10.09 -7.78
CA VAL A 154 15.43 11.35 -8.06
C VAL A 154 15.33 12.21 -6.79
N LEU A 155 14.98 11.61 -5.64
CA LEU A 155 14.94 12.32 -4.36
C LEU A 155 16.31 12.90 -3.99
N GLY A 156 17.39 12.11 -4.14
CA GLY A 156 18.76 12.57 -3.89
C GLY A 156 19.17 13.70 -4.82
N ASP A 157 18.82 13.62 -6.10
CA ASP A 157 19.08 14.67 -7.08
C ASP A 157 18.32 15.96 -6.76
N ILE A 158 17.03 15.89 -6.51
CA ILE A 158 16.21 17.05 -6.12
C ILE A 158 16.76 17.70 -4.85
N ALA A 159 17.09 16.90 -3.84
CA ALA A 159 17.58 17.44 -2.59
C ALA A 159 18.91 18.18 -2.74
N ARG A 160 19.90 17.60 -3.44
CA ARG A 160 21.22 18.19 -3.60
C ARG A 160 21.26 19.35 -4.60
N ASN A 161 20.54 19.24 -5.71
CA ASN A 161 20.67 20.17 -6.82
C ASN A 161 19.59 21.26 -6.84
N HIS A 162 18.51 21.09 -6.05
CA HIS A 162 17.41 22.05 -6.03
C HIS A 162 17.10 22.55 -4.62
N VAL A 163 16.84 21.66 -3.66
CA VAL A 163 16.40 22.04 -2.31
C VAL A 163 17.53 22.74 -1.55
N ILE A 164 18.70 22.12 -1.44
CA ILE A 164 19.84 22.70 -0.69
C ILE A 164 20.29 24.05 -1.29
N PRO A 165 20.51 24.19 -2.61
CA PRO A 165 20.88 25.49 -3.18
C PRO A 165 19.81 26.58 -2.96
N THR A 166 18.54 26.24 -2.99
CA THR A 166 17.45 27.17 -2.72
C THR A 166 17.43 27.59 -1.24
N ALA A 167 17.63 26.64 -0.32
CA ALA A 167 17.74 26.92 1.11
C ALA A 167 18.92 27.85 1.41
N ILE A 168 20.09 27.63 0.79
CA ILE A 168 21.27 28.49 0.93
C ILE A 168 21.01 29.90 0.42
N LYS A 169 20.30 30.05 -0.72
CA LYS A 169 19.94 31.37 -1.24
C LYS A 169 19.04 32.13 -0.25
N TYR A 170 18.04 31.47 0.30
CA TYR A 170 17.16 32.08 1.28
C TYR A 170 17.92 32.42 2.59
N GLN A 171 18.80 31.54 3.04
CA GLN A 171 19.65 31.76 4.20
C GLN A 171 20.55 33.02 4.00
N ASN A 172 21.13 33.18 2.81
CA ASN A 172 21.90 34.40 2.51
C ASN A 172 21.05 35.67 2.58
N THR A 173 19.80 35.63 2.12
CA THR A 173 18.87 36.76 2.28
C THR A 173 18.64 37.10 3.74
N LEU A 174 18.47 36.10 4.61
CA LEU A 174 18.31 36.31 6.05
C LEU A 174 19.59 36.87 6.69
N ILE A 175 20.76 36.34 6.30
CA ILE A 175 22.07 36.82 6.77
C ILE A 175 22.27 38.28 6.40
N ASP A 176 21.96 38.70 5.18
CA ASP A 176 22.10 40.07 4.75
C ASP A 176 21.10 41.01 5.48
N ASN A 177 19.89 40.54 5.76
CA ASN A 177 18.94 41.27 6.61
C ASN A 177 19.50 41.47 8.04
N VAL A 178 20.03 40.41 8.66
CA VAL A 178 20.63 40.47 10.02
C VAL A 178 21.83 41.44 10.04
N LYS A 179 22.69 41.43 9.00
CA LYS A 179 23.79 42.40 8.85
C LYS A 179 23.27 43.83 8.77
N GLY A 180 22.26 44.08 7.95
CA GLY A 180 21.64 45.40 7.81
C GLY A 180 21.04 45.90 9.15
N LEU A 181 20.35 45.03 9.89
CA LEU A 181 19.84 45.36 11.21
C LEU A 181 20.96 45.68 12.20
N LYS A 182 22.07 44.96 12.16
CA LYS A 182 23.26 45.22 12.98
C LYS A 182 23.90 46.60 12.65
N ASP A 183 23.98 46.94 11.37
CA ASP A 183 24.56 48.21 10.93
C ASP A 183 23.69 49.44 11.34
N ILE A 184 22.38 49.25 11.37
CA ILE A 184 21.44 50.33 11.75
C ILE A 184 21.30 50.47 13.28
N PHE A 185 21.15 49.32 14.00
CA PHE A 185 20.76 49.33 15.42
C PHE A 185 21.90 48.95 16.38
N GLY A 186 23.13 48.71 15.87
CA GLY A 186 24.28 48.42 16.72
C GLY A 186 24.04 47.20 17.62
N ASN A 187 24.19 47.36 18.92
CA ASN A 187 24.08 46.25 19.91
C ASN A 187 22.64 45.70 20.07
N ASP A 188 21.62 46.47 19.73
CA ASP A 188 20.22 46.09 19.92
C ASP A 188 19.72 45.13 18.81
N PHE A 189 20.50 44.92 17.75
CA PHE A 189 20.12 44.05 16.63
C PHE A 189 19.77 42.62 17.05
N LYS A 190 20.42 42.09 18.12
CA LYS A 190 20.17 40.71 18.58
C LYS A 190 18.71 40.48 18.99
N LYS A 191 18.11 41.46 19.62
CA LYS A 191 16.69 41.39 20.01
C LYS A 191 15.77 41.50 18.77
N LEU A 192 16.15 42.33 17.82
CA LEU A 192 15.36 42.58 16.60
C LEU A 192 15.47 41.45 15.56
N ALA A 193 16.61 40.75 15.53
CA ALA A 193 16.91 39.70 14.55
C ALA A 193 16.89 38.28 15.15
N SER A 194 16.33 38.09 16.35
CA SER A 194 16.31 36.77 17.03
C SER A 194 15.69 35.70 16.16
N GLU A 195 14.50 35.93 15.61
CA GLU A 195 13.79 34.98 14.79
C GLU A 195 14.56 34.63 13.49
N GLN A 196 15.21 35.64 12.86
CA GLN A 196 16.03 35.41 11.68
C GLN A 196 17.28 34.58 11.99
N MET A 197 17.92 34.82 13.11
CA MET A 197 19.10 34.06 13.56
C MET A 197 18.74 32.61 13.85
N ASP A 198 17.63 32.37 14.55
CA ASP A 198 17.13 31.02 14.84
C ASP A 198 16.79 30.27 13.54
N LEU A 199 16.18 30.97 12.57
CA LEU A 199 15.87 30.38 11.27
C LEU A 199 17.14 30.04 10.44
N ILE A 200 18.18 30.90 10.49
CA ILE A 200 19.48 30.65 9.87
C ILE A 200 20.11 29.38 10.44
N GLU A 201 20.07 29.21 11.75
CA GLU A 201 20.58 28.01 12.43
C GLU A 201 19.79 26.75 12.03
N GLN A 202 18.46 26.82 12.06
CA GLN A 202 17.59 25.72 11.64
C GLN A 202 17.87 25.30 10.19
N ILE A 203 18.01 26.24 9.25
CA ILE A 203 18.33 25.95 7.87
C ILE A 203 19.67 25.21 7.76
N SER A 204 20.70 25.65 8.49
CA SER A 204 22.02 25.00 8.50
C SER A 204 21.93 23.56 9.00
N ASN A 205 21.20 23.34 10.10
CA ASN A 205 20.99 22.02 10.67
C ASN A 205 20.23 21.09 9.73
N HIS A 206 19.18 21.59 9.08
CA HIS A 206 18.42 20.82 8.08
C HIS A 206 19.25 20.47 6.86
N ILE A 207 20.10 21.38 6.36
CA ILE A 207 21.01 21.09 5.23
C ILE A 207 21.97 19.96 5.61
N ALA A 208 22.55 20.00 6.80
CA ALA A 208 23.44 18.94 7.27
C ALA A 208 22.73 17.60 7.42
N GLU A 209 21.50 17.61 7.97
CA GLU A 209 20.67 16.42 8.13
C GLU A 209 20.25 15.82 6.78
N ILE A 210 19.84 16.64 5.81
CA ILE A 210 19.48 16.21 4.47
C ILE A 210 20.69 15.52 3.80
N ASN A 211 21.88 16.11 3.84
CA ASN A 211 23.09 15.51 3.27
C ASN A 211 23.40 14.15 3.90
N SER A 212 23.37 14.06 5.24
CA SER A 212 23.61 12.82 5.96
C SER A 212 22.60 11.71 5.58
N LYS A 213 21.31 12.06 5.50
CA LYS A 213 20.25 11.11 5.10
C LYS A 213 20.38 10.66 3.64
N ILE A 214 20.79 11.55 2.74
CA ILE A 214 21.05 11.18 1.34
C ILE A 214 22.22 10.20 1.25
N ASP A 215 23.32 10.45 1.96
CA ASP A 215 24.45 9.54 1.97
C ASP A 215 24.09 8.16 2.52
N ALA A 216 23.33 8.12 3.62
CA ALA A 216 22.81 6.87 4.18
C ALA A 216 21.89 6.13 3.19
N MET A 217 21.01 6.85 2.49
CA MET A 217 20.13 6.29 1.45
C MET A 217 20.94 5.73 0.26
N ILE A 218 22.00 6.41 -0.17
CA ILE A 218 22.88 5.94 -1.25
C ILE A 218 23.57 4.62 -0.84
N GLU A 219 24.11 4.56 0.37
CA GLU A 219 24.75 3.34 0.86
C GLU A 219 23.77 2.18 1.05
N ALA A 220 22.59 2.44 1.60
CA ALA A 220 21.53 1.43 1.70
C ALA A 220 21.15 0.89 0.32
N ARG A 221 21.00 1.75 -0.68
CA ARG A 221 20.70 1.35 -2.06
C ARG A 221 21.83 0.52 -2.70
N LYS A 222 23.10 0.90 -2.50
CA LYS A 222 24.25 0.12 -2.98
C LYS A 222 24.22 -1.28 -2.37
N LYS A 223 23.96 -1.37 -1.06
CA LYS A 223 23.85 -2.65 -0.37
C LYS A 223 22.67 -3.48 -0.91
N ALA A 224 21.49 -2.88 -1.08
CA ALA A 224 20.33 -3.56 -1.63
C ALA A 224 20.57 -4.14 -3.03
N ASN A 225 21.34 -3.46 -3.89
CA ASN A 225 21.69 -3.96 -5.23
C ASN A 225 22.56 -5.23 -5.23
N THR A 226 23.12 -5.62 -4.10
CA THR A 226 23.89 -6.88 -3.96
C THR A 226 23.09 -8.04 -3.42
N LEU A 227 21.80 -7.82 -3.11
CA LEU A 227 20.89 -8.82 -2.57
C LEU A 227 20.04 -9.42 -3.68
N ASP A 228 19.75 -10.71 -3.58
CA ASP A 228 18.75 -11.39 -4.43
C ASP A 228 17.32 -11.03 -4.01
N ASN A 229 16.37 -11.13 -4.95
CA ASN A 229 14.93 -10.90 -4.68
C ASN A 229 14.37 -11.72 -3.51
N ALA A 230 14.97 -12.87 -3.22
CA ALA A 230 14.60 -13.70 -2.07
C ALA A 230 15.03 -13.11 -0.71
N GLN A 231 15.94 -12.14 -0.70
CA GLN A 231 16.51 -11.49 0.49
C GLN A 231 15.94 -10.09 0.74
N LEU A 232 15.20 -9.56 -0.24
CA LEU A 232 14.46 -8.30 -0.14
C LEU A 232 13.10 -8.52 0.53
#